data_d34fe74c19994de1627b101b73c1a558
#
_entry.id   d34fe74c19994de1627b101b73c1a558
#
_cell.length_a   1.000
_cell.length_b   1.000
_cell.length_c   1.000
_cell.angle_alpha   90.00
_cell.angle_beta   90.00
_cell.angle_gamma   90.00
#
_symmetry.space_group_name_H-M   'P 1'
#
loop_
_entity.id
_entity.type
_entity.pdbx_description
1 polymer ?
#
loop_
_entity_poly.entity_id
_entity_poly.type
_entity_poly.pdbx_seq_one_letter_code
_entity_poly.pdbx_strand_id
1 'polypeptide(L)'
;MGKMTRRTAFAMAAGTVTGSLVINTAPASADAPAPGRPVAPGANPVLRTTLITQVTPRNNWRVTAVAIRYAAPIDTHGGVIPPSAFQVTADLGGQSAARTVTRVYPSTVARTDDLPDAGRPGGYLVIELDPDDANARASGTDPLPLHGAYTVRQVADVRTPGGDLVLAAGPLAIRNDDVINPVVADFTAGSFTDSTGFELAFRLYQPEGFVRSPGAAVRYPLVVTLHGGGEVADNNVTQLTANRVAVTFAKPERQRRHPAFVLAPQIPLPRPMDGPDGTDWTDPKVRAALVELIDAFTTQRPVDADRLYLVGLSSGARGIFNLLPRRPHTFAAALATAGWGDPSTMDGITHIPMWTDHSIDDPVVPYREGRFGKPGTWTLMNTLESAGARVTRGEWANDLPKAEFEARSRALLNRARRAGSHVLFTSYTPGTTPVSPHFAWAQTYENDVVIDWLFQQSR
;
A
#
# COMPACT_ATOMS: atom_id res chain seq x y z
N MET A 1 40.78 -15.50 47.88
CA MET A 1 40.68 -16.35 46.67
C MET A 1 39.41 -15.93 45.94
N GLY A 2 39.51 -14.98 45.04
CA GLY A 2 38.37 -14.42 44.30
C GLY A 2 38.23 -15.12 42.93
N LYS A 3 37.03 -15.56 42.61
CA LYS A 3 36.68 -16.08 41.31
C LYS A 3 36.37 -14.91 40.36
N MET A 4 37.21 -14.70 39.36
CA MET A 4 36.97 -13.84 38.21
C MET A 4 36.06 -14.58 37.23
N THR A 5 34.85 -14.05 37.00
CA THR A 5 33.98 -14.46 35.93
C THR A 5 34.36 -13.76 34.63
N ARG A 6 34.80 -14.52 33.63
CA ARG A 6 35.06 -14.04 32.26
C ARG A 6 33.74 -13.76 31.58
N ARG A 7 33.44 -12.48 31.26
CA ARG A 7 32.42 -12.10 30.29
C ARG A 7 33.00 -12.29 28.89
N THR A 8 32.48 -13.25 28.15
CA THR A 8 32.77 -13.44 26.72
C THR A 8 32.00 -12.39 25.94
N ALA A 9 32.69 -11.40 25.39
CA ALA A 9 32.13 -10.46 24.45
C ALA A 9 32.01 -11.16 23.09
N PHE A 10 30.80 -11.37 22.61
CA PHE A 10 30.56 -11.74 21.21
C PHE A 10 30.78 -10.49 20.36
N ALA A 11 31.85 -10.42 19.63
CA ALA A 11 32.07 -9.47 18.55
C ALA A 11 31.22 -9.94 17.37
N MET A 12 30.14 -9.21 17.07
CA MET A 12 29.44 -9.32 15.77
C MET A 12 30.42 -8.79 14.72
N ALA A 13 30.88 -9.68 13.84
CA ALA A 13 31.61 -9.27 12.63
C ALA A 13 30.58 -8.49 11.75
N ALA A 14 30.86 -7.21 11.55
CA ALA A 14 30.19 -6.42 10.53
C ALA A 14 30.61 -7.00 9.17
N GLY A 15 29.75 -7.84 8.58
CA GLY A 15 29.91 -8.28 7.20
C GLY A 15 29.87 -7.06 6.28
N THR A 16 30.87 -6.92 5.44
CA THR A 16 30.89 -5.92 4.37
C THR A 16 29.76 -6.25 3.40
N VAL A 17 28.71 -5.42 3.37
CA VAL A 17 27.64 -5.49 2.37
C VAL A 17 28.25 -5.10 1.03
N THR A 18 28.33 -6.05 0.09
CA THR A 18 29.00 -5.88 -1.21
C THR A 18 28.03 -5.49 -2.34
N GLY A 19 26.71 -5.46 -2.08
CA GLY A 19 25.71 -5.10 -3.07
C GLY A 19 25.64 -3.60 -3.39
N SER A 20 25.20 -3.26 -4.61
CA SER A 20 25.05 -1.89 -5.09
C SER A 20 23.58 -1.43 -5.05
N LEU A 21 23.32 -0.37 -4.28
CA LEU A 21 21.99 0.24 -4.14
C LEU A 21 21.90 1.50 -5.02
N VAL A 22 21.02 1.50 -6.00
CA VAL A 22 20.70 2.64 -6.87
C VAL A 22 19.28 3.12 -6.58
N ILE A 23 19.11 4.41 -6.32
CA ILE A 23 17.80 5.07 -6.19
C ILE A 23 17.73 6.18 -7.24
N ASN A 24 16.80 6.06 -8.16
CA ASN A 24 16.57 7.04 -9.20
C ASN A 24 15.85 8.25 -8.58
N THR A 25 16.55 9.39 -8.47
CA THR A 25 15.87 10.64 -8.15
C THR A 25 15.05 11.05 -9.37
N ALA A 26 13.74 10.82 -9.35
CA ALA A 26 12.87 11.45 -10.33
C ALA A 26 12.99 12.98 -10.15
N PRO A 27 13.14 13.76 -11.25
CA PRO A 27 12.98 15.20 -11.15
C PRO A 27 11.56 15.46 -10.64
N ALA A 28 11.43 16.27 -9.60
CA ALA A 28 10.13 16.83 -9.23
C ALA A 28 9.53 17.39 -10.52
N SER A 29 8.36 16.90 -10.91
CA SER A 29 7.66 17.41 -12.08
C SER A 29 7.34 18.88 -11.81
N ALA A 30 8.17 19.75 -12.34
CA ALA A 30 7.87 21.17 -12.34
C ALA A 30 6.60 21.36 -13.17
N ASP A 31 5.55 21.87 -12.56
CA ASP A 31 4.30 22.24 -13.19
C ASP A 31 4.56 23.38 -14.21
N ALA A 32 5.02 23.05 -15.40
CA ALA A 32 5.06 23.99 -16.50
C ALA A 32 3.62 24.21 -17.01
N PRO A 33 3.12 25.45 -17.07
CA PRO A 33 1.79 25.72 -17.56
C PRO A 33 1.70 25.32 -19.04
N ALA A 34 0.65 24.59 -19.41
CA ALA A 34 0.32 24.33 -20.81
C ALA A 34 -0.01 25.67 -21.54
N PRO A 35 0.30 25.81 -22.84
CA PRO A 35 0.07 27.03 -23.58
C PRO A 35 -1.42 27.41 -23.54
N GLY A 36 -1.68 28.68 -23.12
CA GLY A 36 -3.00 29.20 -22.79
C GLY A 36 -4.00 29.14 -23.94
N ARG A 37 -5.18 28.58 -23.65
CA ARG A 37 -6.40 28.75 -24.47
C ARG A 37 -6.91 30.20 -24.34
N PRO A 38 -7.51 30.81 -25.40
CA PRO A 38 -8.16 32.10 -25.32
C PRO A 38 -9.29 32.08 -24.28
N VAL A 39 -9.29 32.98 -23.34
CA VAL A 39 -10.22 33.07 -22.21
C VAL A 39 -11.11 34.29 -22.38
N ALA A 40 -12.43 34.14 -22.16
CA ALA A 40 -13.35 35.27 -22.10
C ALA A 40 -13.05 36.15 -20.86
N PRO A 41 -13.23 37.48 -20.95
CA PRO A 41 -13.05 38.37 -19.81
C PRO A 41 -13.94 37.95 -18.60
N GLY A 42 -13.32 37.77 -17.44
CA GLY A 42 -14.00 37.34 -16.20
C GLY A 42 -14.12 35.84 -15.98
N ALA A 43 -13.67 34.99 -16.89
CA ALA A 43 -13.63 33.54 -16.70
C ALA A 43 -12.36 33.10 -15.98
N ASN A 44 -12.49 32.15 -15.06
CA ASN A 44 -11.34 31.47 -14.42
C ASN A 44 -10.86 30.33 -15.34
N PRO A 45 -9.75 30.46 -16.07
CA PRO A 45 -9.34 29.47 -17.06
C PRO A 45 -8.89 28.18 -16.44
N VAL A 46 -9.26 27.07 -17.08
CA VAL A 46 -8.75 25.73 -16.78
C VAL A 46 -7.33 25.62 -17.31
N LEU A 47 -6.38 25.29 -16.44
CA LEU A 47 -4.97 25.09 -16.76
C LEU A 47 -4.63 23.63 -17.06
N ARG A 48 -5.21 22.70 -16.29
CA ARG A 48 -4.97 21.25 -16.38
C ARG A 48 -6.16 20.47 -15.86
N THR A 49 -6.37 19.28 -16.39
CA THR A 49 -7.36 18.30 -15.91
C THR A 49 -6.70 16.96 -15.72
N THR A 50 -6.62 16.50 -14.49
CA THR A 50 -5.89 15.29 -14.10
C THR A 50 -6.85 14.24 -13.59
N LEU A 51 -6.76 13.01 -14.11
CA LEU A 51 -7.42 11.86 -13.51
C LEU A 51 -6.64 11.42 -12.27
N ILE A 52 -7.35 11.21 -11.18
CA ILE A 52 -6.82 10.62 -9.96
C ILE A 52 -7.21 9.16 -9.94
N THR A 53 -6.22 8.30 -9.81
CA THR A 53 -6.39 6.85 -9.66
C THR A 53 -5.95 6.41 -8.27
N GLN A 54 -6.56 5.34 -7.78
CA GLN A 54 -6.19 4.72 -6.51
C GLN A 54 -6.27 3.20 -6.59
N VAL A 55 -5.48 2.53 -5.76
CA VAL A 55 -5.64 1.11 -5.49
C VAL A 55 -6.72 0.96 -4.42
N THR A 56 -7.90 0.49 -4.82
CA THR A 56 -9.06 0.35 -3.93
C THR A 56 -8.97 -0.92 -3.07
N PRO A 57 -9.76 -1.03 -1.97
CA PRO A 57 -9.76 -2.21 -1.10
C PRO A 57 -10.04 -3.53 -1.82
N ARG A 58 -10.75 -3.49 -2.94
CA ARG A 58 -11.08 -4.68 -3.74
C ARG A 58 -9.96 -5.11 -4.70
N ASN A 59 -8.72 -4.69 -4.44
CA ASN A 59 -7.54 -5.09 -5.20
C ASN A 59 -7.57 -4.68 -6.67
N ASN A 60 -8.08 -3.49 -6.95
CA ASN A 60 -8.20 -2.95 -8.30
C ASN A 60 -7.69 -1.52 -8.36
N TRP A 61 -6.94 -1.22 -9.40
CA TRP A 61 -6.59 0.14 -9.76
C TRP A 61 -7.79 0.81 -10.46
N ARG A 62 -8.32 1.87 -9.86
CA ARG A 62 -9.55 2.56 -10.27
C ARG A 62 -9.32 4.05 -10.45
N VAL A 63 -10.04 4.65 -11.41
CA VAL A 63 -10.20 6.09 -11.49
C VAL A 63 -11.23 6.52 -10.44
N THR A 64 -10.79 7.31 -9.47
CA THR A 64 -11.59 7.70 -8.29
C THR A 64 -11.93 9.18 -8.26
N ALA A 65 -11.29 10.01 -9.09
CA ALA A 65 -11.65 11.42 -9.20
C ALA A 65 -11.10 12.06 -10.49
N VAL A 66 -11.61 13.26 -10.78
CA VAL A 66 -11.01 14.23 -11.70
C VAL A 66 -10.65 15.49 -10.92
N ALA A 67 -9.41 15.95 -11.02
CA ALA A 67 -8.97 17.23 -10.47
C ALA A 67 -8.79 18.24 -11.61
N ILE A 68 -9.53 19.34 -11.57
CA ILE A 68 -9.43 20.44 -12.52
C ILE A 68 -8.65 21.57 -11.87
N ARG A 69 -7.49 21.94 -12.43
CA ARG A 69 -6.69 23.08 -12.00
C ARG A 69 -7.16 24.35 -12.71
N TYR A 70 -7.48 25.36 -11.92
CA TYR A 70 -7.87 26.69 -12.39
C TYR A 70 -6.73 27.70 -12.18
N ALA A 71 -6.74 28.78 -12.95
CA ALA A 71 -5.75 29.86 -12.84
C ALA A 71 -5.89 30.65 -11.53
N ALA A 72 -7.11 30.84 -11.05
CA ALA A 72 -7.38 31.47 -9.76
C ALA A 72 -7.96 30.43 -8.78
N PRO A 73 -7.73 30.60 -7.46
CA PRO A 73 -8.31 29.73 -6.45
C PRO A 73 -9.84 29.70 -6.52
N ILE A 74 -10.40 28.52 -6.25
CA ILE A 74 -11.83 28.30 -6.08
C ILE A 74 -12.12 28.44 -4.58
N ASP A 75 -13.00 29.36 -4.24
CA ASP A 75 -13.49 29.55 -2.87
C ASP A 75 -15.03 29.58 -2.88
N THR A 76 -15.63 28.60 -2.24
CA THR A 76 -17.08 28.51 -2.07
C THR A 76 -17.56 29.16 -0.77
N HIS A 77 -16.65 29.74 0.02
CA HIS A 77 -16.96 30.32 1.34
C HIS A 77 -17.72 29.33 2.25
N GLY A 78 -17.32 28.05 2.21
CA GLY A 78 -17.96 26.96 2.95
C GLY A 78 -19.24 26.41 2.31
N GLY A 79 -19.61 26.89 1.11
CA GLY A 79 -20.74 26.34 0.35
C GLY A 79 -20.48 24.95 -0.18
N VAL A 80 -21.50 24.09 -0.17
CA VAL A 80 -21.46 22.73 -0.71
C VAL A 80 -21.74 22.79 -2.22
N ILE A 81 -20.89 22.17 -3.01
CA ILE A 81 -21.08 22.03 -4.45
C ILE A 81 -21.91 20.75 -4.70
N PRO A 82 -23.10 20.83 -5.29
CA PRO A 82 -23.91 19.66 -5.59
C PRO A 82 -23.18 18.76 -6.62
N PRO A 83 -23.09 17.44 -6.40
CA PRO A 83 -22.55 16.51 -7.40
C PRO A 83 -23.22 16.64 -8.77
N SER A 84 -24.54 16.92 -8.79
CA SER A 84 -25.34 17.13 -10.00
C SER A 84 -24.94 18.35 -10.84
N ALA A 85 -24.09 19.25 -10.31
CA ALA A 85 -23.54 20.37 -11.08
C ALA A 85 -22.52 19.93 -12.13
N PHE A 86 -22.02 18.68 -12.04
CA PHE A 86 -21.04 18.13 -12.95
C PHE A 86 -21.48 16.79 -13.53
N GLN A 87 -21.17 16.58 -14.80
CA GLN A 87 -21.31 15.31 -15.49
C GLN A 87 -19.92 14.85 -15.92
N VAL A 88 -19.61 13.59 -15.66
CA VAL A 88 -18.35 12.96 -16.07
C VAL A 88 -18.67 11.74 -16.93
N THR A 89 -18.01 11.66 -18.08
CA THR A 89 -18.14 10.53 -19.02
C THR A 89 -16.77 9.91 -19.25
N ALA A 90 -16.71 8.59 -19.25
CA ALA A 90 -15.52 7.82 -19.61
C ALA A 90 -15.69 7.18 -20.98
N ASP A 91 -14.75 7.41 -21.89
CA ASP A 91 -14.65 6.81 -23.22
C ASP A 91 -13.53 5.77 -23.23
N LEU A 92 -13.85 4.51 -22.92
CA LEU A 92 -12.89 3.43 -22.81
C LEU A 92 -13.19 2.33 -23.83
N GLY A 93 -12.18 1.98 -24.65
CA GLY A 93 -12.33 0.92 -25.65
C GLY A 93 -13.43 1.18 -26.69
N GLY A 94 -13.70 2.45 -27.03
CA GLY A 94 -14.75 2.84 -27.96
C GLY A 94 -16.18 2.85 -27.39
N GLN A 95 -16.33 2.64 -26.07
CA GLN A 95 -17.59 2.75 -25.36
C GLN A 95 -17.58 3.96 -24.46
N SER A 96 -18.60 4.80 -24.60
CA SER A 96 -18.82 5.99 -23.78
C SER A 96 -19.88 5.68 -22.73
N ALA A 97 -19.58 5.92 -21.45
CA ALA A 97 -20.50 5.71 -20.35
C ALA A 97 -20.35 6.78 -19.27
N ALA A 98 -21.45 7.17 -18.65
CA ALA A 98 -21.44 8.09 -17.53
C ALA A 98 -20.73 7.49 -16.30
N ARG A 99 -20.07 8.37 -15.54
CA ARG A 99 -19.51 8.07 -14.22
C ARG A 99 -20.39 8.72 -13.14
N THR A 100 -20.55 8.03 -12.05
CA THR A 100 -21.28 8.54 -10.87
C THR A 100 -20.42 9.54 -10.12
N VAL A 101 -20.83 10.81 -10.08
CA VAL A 101 -20.18 11.84 -9.26
C VAL A 101 -20.71 11.72 -7.84
N THR A 102 -19.81 11.50 -6.87
CA THR A 102 -20.17 11.30 -5.46
C THR A 102 -19.97 12.56 -4.62
N ARG A 103 -18.96 13.37 -4.95
CA ARG A 103 -18.61 14.57 -4.19
C ARG A 103 -17.85 15.56 -5.06
N VAL A 104 -18.01 16.88 -4.78
CA VAL A 104 -17.28 17.94 -5.45
C VAL A 104 -16.84 18.98 -4.42
N TYR A 105 -15.57 19.39 -4.45
CA TYR A 105 -15.03 20.36 -3.50
C TYR A 105 -13.78 21.07 -4.03
N PRO A 106 -13.48 22.31 -3.58
CA PRO A 106 -12.20 22.96 -3.82
C PRO A 106 -11.09 22.30 -2.98
N SER A 107 -9.85 22.34 -3.49
CA SER A 107 -8.69 21.77 -2.81
C SER A 107 -7.42 22.52 -3.19
N THR A 108 -6.42 22.48 -2.31
CA THR A 108 -5.07 23.00 -2.59
C THR A 108 -4.23 22.01 -3.38
N VAL A 109 -4.64 20.73 -3.43
CA VAL A 109 -3.91 19.61 -4.05
C VAL A 109 -4.81 18.74 -4.91
N ALA A 110 -4.24 18.07 -5.93
CA ALA A 110 -4.92 17.09 -6.76
C ALA A 110 -4.89 15.69 -6.10
N ARG A 111 -5.52 15.54 -4.92
CA ARG A 111 -5.56 14.29 -4.14
C ARG A 111 -6.93 14.08 -3.53
N THR A 112 -7.28 12.83 -3.25
CA THR A 112 -8.51 12.43 -2.53
C THR A 112 -8.21 11.73 -1.21
N ASP A 113 -6.95 11.40 -0.97
CA ASP A 113 -6.43 10.71 0.21
C ASP A 113 -5.88 11.67 1.28
N ASP A 114 -5.91 13.00 1.02
CA ASP A 114 -5.53 14.02 1.98
C ASP A 114 -6.77 14.85 2.41
N LEU A 115 -7.51 14.30 3.36
CA LEU A 115 -8.76 14.89 3.86
C LEU A 115 -8.63 16.31 4.47
N PRO A 116 -7.50 16.71 5.12
CA PRO A 116 -7.37 18.08 5.64
C PRO A 116 -7.51 19.18 4.59
N ASP A 117 -7.20 18.91 3.33
CA ASP A 117 -7.27 19.89 2.25
C ASP A 117 -8.61 19.86 1.46
N ALA A 118 -9.43 18.86 1.69
CA ALA A 118 -10.74 18.76 1.05
C ALA A 118 -11.68 19.87 1.52
N GLY A 119 -12.17 20.69 0.59
CA GLY A 119 -13.07 21.83 0.86
C GLY A 119 -12.36 23.12 1.25
N ARG A 120 -11.03 23.15 1.30
CA ARG A 120 -10.27 24.39 1.48
C ARG A 120 -10.20 25.17 0.16
N PRO A 121 -10.29 26.51 0.20
CA PRO A 121 -10.06 27.34 -0.99
C PRO A 121 -8.70 27.00 -1.61
N GLY A 122 -8.68 26.69 -2.92
CA GLY A 122 -7.46 26.27 -3.59
C GLY A 122 -7.56 26.30 -5.12
N GLY A 123 -6.44 26.04 -5.78
CA GLY A 123 -6.34 26.04 -7.23
C GLY A 123 -6.98 24.84 -7.92
N TYR A 124 -7.49 23.86 -7.17
CA TYR A 124 -8.12 22.66 -7.75
C TYR A 124 -9.61 22.58 -7.37
N LEU A 125 -10.39 22.07 -8.31
CA LEU A 125 -11.71 21.51 -8.07
C LEU A 125 -11.60 20.00 -8.21
N VAL A 126 -11.85 19.26 -7.13
CA VAL A 126 -11.83 17.80 -7.12
C VAL A 126 -13.26 17.28 -7.26
N ILE A 127 -13.45 16.40 -8.23
CA ILE A 127 -14.73 15.73 -8.54
C ILE A 127 -14.52 14.25 -8.26
N GLU A 128 -14.98 13.76 -7.12
CA GLU A 128 -14.90 12.36 -6.75
C GLU A 128 -15.91 11.51 -7.52
N LEU A 129 -15.48 10.33 -7.93
CA LEU A 129 -16.22 9.38 -8.74
C LEU A 129 -16.37 8.06 -7.98
N ASP A 130 -17.51 7.39 -8.15
CA ASP A 130 -17.75 6.08 -7.56
C ASP A 130 -16.73 5.06 -8.10
N PRO A 131 -15.88 4.48 -7.26
CA PRO A 131 -14.91 3.47 -7.69
C PRO A 131 -15.58 2.14 -8.10
N ASP A 132 -16.81 1.89 -7.73
CA ASP A 132 -17.55 0.67 -8.04
C ASP A 132 -18.29 0.74 -9.39
N ASP A 133 -18.31 1.89 -10.07
CA ASP A 133 -18.79 1.98 -11.45
C ASP A 133 -18.08 0.95 -12.36
N ALA A 134 -18.81 0.33 -13.26
CA ALA A 134 -18.28 -0.72 -14.16
C ALA A 134 -17.10 -0.22 -15.02
N ASN A 135 -17.13 1.07 -15.39
CA ASN A 135 -16.08 1.73 -16.19
C ASN A 135 -15.05 2.52 -15.36
N ALA A 136 -14.95 2.24 -14.05
CA ALA A 136 -13.96 2.86 -13.17
C ALA A 136 -12.55 2.27 -13.30
N ARG A 137 -12.37 1.11 -13.94
CA ARG A 137 -11.06 0.43 -14.04
C ARG A 137 -10.00 1.31 -14.70
N ALA A 138 -8.82 1.36 -14.09
CA ALA A 138 -7.64 2.05 -14.61
C ALA A 138 -6.61 1.09 -15.24
N SER A 139 -6.74 -0.23 -14.99
CA SER A 139 -5.88 -1.26 -15.57
C SER A 139 -6.64 -2.56 -15.82
N GLY A 140 -6.17 -3.32 -16.82
CA GLY A 140 -6.44 -4.74 -17.00
C GLY A 140 -5.21 -5.55 -16.59
N THR A 141 -4.72 -6.42 -17.47
CA THR A 141 -3.36 -6.99 -17.42
C THR A 141 -2.30 -5.90 -17.60
N ASP A 142 -2.64 -4.83 -18.33
CA ASP A 142 -1.82 -3.64 -18.58
C ASP A 142 -2.57 -2.36 -18.20
N PRO A 143 -1.87 -1.23 -17.97
CA PRO A 143 -2.49 0.07 -17.79
C PRO A 143 -3.40 0.42 -18.99
N LEU A 144 -4.61 0.90 -18.72
CA LEU A 144 -5.50 1.37 -19.79
C LEU A 144 -5.03 2.74 -20.32
N PRO A 145 -5.29 3.06 -21.61
CA PRO A 145 -4.97 4.36 -22.18
C PRO A 145 -5.98 5.41 -21.68
N LEU A 146 -5.69 6.01 -20.53
CA LEU A 146 -6.59 6.94 -19.85
C LEU A 146 -6.42 8.41 -20.28
N HIS A 147 -5.37 8.76 -21.02
CA HIS A 147 -5.19 10.14 -21.53
C HIS A 147 -6.30 10.50 -22.52
N GLY A 148 -7.00 11.62 -22.24
CA GLY A 148 -8.13 12.09 -23.04
C GLY A 148 -9.37 11.20 -22.99
N ALA A 149 -9.38 10.17 -22.12
CA ALA A 149 -10.47 9.21 -22.03
C ALA A 149 -11.66 9.69 -21.17
N TYR A 150 -11.47 10.73 -20.36
CA TYR A 150 -12.52 11.27 -19.51
C TYR A 150 -12.90 12.68 -19.93
N THR A 151 -14.19 12.96 -19.92
CA THR A 151 -14.75 14.26 -20.25
C THR A 151 -15.59 14.77 -19.09
N VAL A 152 -15.33 16.00 -18.65
CA VAL A 152 -16.11 16.69 -17.61
C VAL A 152 -16.90 17.81 -18.24
N ARG A 153 -18.18 17.94 -17.89
CA ARG A 153 -19.04 19.05 -18.25
C ARG A 153 -19.66 19.64 -16.98
N GLN A 154 -19.52 20.94 -16.78
CA GLN A 154 -20.25 21.67 -15.75
C GLN A 154 -21.62 22.06 -16.29
N VAL A 155 -22.70 21.57 -15.67
CA VAL A 155 -24.10 21.74 -16.14
C VAL A 155 -24.91 22.72 -15.30
N ALA A 156 -24.38 23.13 -14.13
CA ALA A 156 -25.00 24.17 -13.30
C ALA A 156 -23.94 25.11 -12.72
N ASP A 157 -24.35 26.33 -12.41
CA ASP A 157 -23.50 27.31 -11.72
C ASP A 157 -23.12 26.82 -10.31
N VAL A 158 -21.88 27.08 -9.92
CA VAL A 158 -21.43 26.97 -8.54
C VAL A 158 -21.47 28.35 -7.90
N ARG A 159 -22.17 28.48 -6.78
CA ARG A 159 -22.35 29.73 -6.07
C ARG A 159 -21.96 29.60 -4.60
N THR A 160 -21.59 30.74 -3.98
CA THR A 160 -21.44 30.85 -2.53
C THR A 160 -22.80 30.72 -1.83
N PRO A 161 -22.85 30.47 -0.52
CA PRO A 161 -24.09 30.55 0.26
C PRO A 161 -24.79 31.90 0.17
N GLY A 162 -24.04 32.98 -0.09
CA GLY A 162 -24.58 34.33 -0.32
C GLY A 162 -25.15 34.56 -1.72
N GLY A 163 -25.01 33.59 -2.63
CA GLY A 163 -25.51 33.66 -4.01
C GLY A 163 -24.50 34.15 -5.05
N ASP A 164 -23.28 34.57 -4.63
CA ASP A 164 -22.24 35.02 -5.56
C ASP A 164 -21.74 33.89 -6.45
N LEU A 165 -21.53 34.19 -7.72
CA LEU A 165 -21.07 33.22 -8.71
C LEU A 165 -19.59 32.90 -8.48
N VAL A 166 -19.29 31.61 -8.29
CA VAL A 166 -17.91 31.07 -8.16
C VAL A 166 -17.44 30.49 -9.49
N LEU A 167 -18.24 29.61 -10.10
CA LEU A 167 -17.99 29.01 -11.41
C LEU A 167 -19.28 29.02 -12.23
N ALA A 168 -19.23 29.56 -13.44
CA ALA A 168 -20.35 29.54 -14.35
C ALA A 168 -20.47 28.21 -15.07
N ALA A 169 -21.68 27.70 -15.21
CA ALA A 169 -21.97 26.60 -16.12
C ALA A 169 -21.63 27.02 -17.58
N GLY A 170 -21.18 26.06 -18.36
CA GLY A 170 -20.80 26.32 -19.74
C GLY A 170 -20.91 25.12 -20.66
N PRO A 171 -20.98 25.37 -21.99
CA PRO A 171 -21.14 24.31 -22.98
C PRO A 171 -19.85 23.48 -23.17
N LEU A 172 -18.71 23.94 -22.63
CA LEU A 172 -17.43 23.30 -22.86
C LEU A 172 -17.32 21.98 -22.11
N ALA A 173 -16.96 20.94 -22.85
CA ALA A 173 -16.53 19.67 -22.31
C ALA A 173 -14.99 19.70 -22.15
N ILE A 174 -14.51 19.40 -20.96
CA ILE A 174 -13.08 19.41 -20.62
C ILE A 174 -12.61 17.96 -20.62
N ARG A 175 -11.60 17.65 -21.43
CA ARG A 175 -10.95 16.33 -21.42
C ARG A 175 -9.75 16.32 -20.48
N ASN A 176 -9.47 15.16 -19.88
CA ASN A 176 -8.28 15.04 -19.05
C ASN A 176 -6.99 15.06 -19.87
N ASP A 177 -6.01 15.78 -19.32
CA ASP A 177 -4.66 15.94 -19.92
C ASP A 177 -3.67 14.94 -19.31
N ASP A 178 -3.95 14.47 -18.10
CA ASP A 178 -3.00 13.70 -17.29
C ASP A 178 -3.69 12.63 -16.45
N VAL A 179 -2.90 11.69 -15.92
CA VAL A 179 -3.33 10.60 -15.05
C VAL A 179 -2.31 10.40 -13.95
N ILE A 180 -2.72 10.48 -12.70
CA ILE A 180 -1.84 10.25 -11.55
C ILE A 180 -2.44 9.22 -10.59
N ASN A 181 -1.55 8.52 -9.89
CA ASN A 181 -1.87 7.84 -8.64
C ASN A 181 -1.01 8.49 -7.56
N PRO A 182 -1.57 9.39 -6.74
CA PRO A 182 -0.79 10.22 -5.82
C PRO A 182 0.10 9.41 -4.89
N VAL A 183 -0.43 8.34 -4.27
CA VAL A 183 0.34 7.51 -3.34
C VAL A 183 1.45 6.74 -4.07
N VAL A 184 1.18 6.22 -5.28
CA VAL A 184 2.20 5.53 -6.09
C VAL A 184 3.29 6.49 -6.58
N ALA A 185 2.90 7.73 -6.92
CA ALA A 185 3.84 8.76 -7.36
C ALA A 185 4.82 9.19 -6.24
N ASP A 186 4.44 9.02 -4.98
CA ASP A 186 5.30 9.31 -3.83
C ASP A 186 6.43 8.24 -3.65
N PHE A 187 6.37 7.13 -4.39
CA PHE A 187 7.42 6.10 -4.36
C PHE A 187 8.48 6.34 -5.42
N THR A 188 9.73 6.44 -5.01
CA THR A 188 10.90 6.50 -5.89
C THR A 188 11.27 5.11 -6.40
N ALA A 189 11.60 4.98 -7.69
CA ALA A 189 12.11 3.73 -8.25
C ALA A 189 13.59 3.53 -7.89
N GLY A 190 13.98 2.27 -7.66
CA GLY A 190 15.36 1.88 -7.45
C GLY A 190 15.62 0.45 -7.87
N SER A 191 16.87 0.06 -7.90
CA SER A 191 17.33 -1.31 -8.06
C SER A 191 18.46 -1.62 -7.09
N PHE A 192 18.61 -2.89 -6.79
CA PHE A 192 19.68 -3.44 -5.95
C PHE A 192 20.29 -4.63 -6.68
N THR A 193 21.60 -4.59 -6.86
CA THR A 193 22.37 -5.73 -7.37
C THR A 193 23.07 -6.39 -6.20
N ASP A 194 22.78 -7.64 -5.93
CA ASP A 194 23.37 -8.41 -4.83
C ASP A 194 24.84 -8.79 -5.10
N SER A 195 25.47 -9.44 -4.12
CA SER A 195 26.85 -9.91 -4.20
C SER A 195 27.10 -10.93 -5.31
N THR A 196 26.07 -11.56 -5.87
CA THR A 196 26.14 -12.53 -6.96
C THR A 196 25.88 -11.91 -8.35
N GLY A 197 25.49 -10.64 -8.41
CA GLY A 197 25.09 -9.95 -9.63
C GLY A 197 23.59 -10.08 -9.96
N PHE A 198 22.76 -10.64 -9.06
CA PHE A 198 21.32 -10.69 -9.25
C PHE A 198 20.70 -9.32 -8.94
N GLU A 199 19.91 -8.79 -9.88
CA GLU A 199 19.24 -7.51 -9.73
C GLU A 199 17.81 -7.68 -9.22
N LEU A 200 17.46 -6.91 -8.17
CA LEU A 200 16.13 -6.81 -7.60
C LEU A 200 15.63 -5.37 -7.67
N ALA A 201 14.64 -5.12 -8.53
CA ALA A 201 13.98 -3.83 -8.60
C ALA A 201 13.14 -3.57 -7.34
N PHE A 202 13.00 -2.32 -6.93
CA PHE A 202 12.14 -1.94 -5.81
C PHE A 202 11.53 -0.54 -5.97
N ARG A 203 10.49 -0.27 -5.20
CA ARG A 203 9.96 1.06 -4.95
C ARG A 203 10.18 1.45 -3.50
N LEU A 204 10.51 2.72 -3.27
CA LEU A 204 10.82 3.27 -1.96
C LEU A 204 9.98 4.51 -1.68
N TYR A 205 9.18 4.45 -0.62
CA TYR A 205 8.61 5.65 0.01
C TYR A 205 9.53 6.12 1.15
N GLN A 206 9.72 7.43 1.22
CA GLN A 206 10.52 8.07 2.28
C GLN A 206 9.61 8.96 3.11
N PRO A 207 9.67 8.90 4.47
CA PRO A 207 8.81 9.71 5.31
C PRO A 207 9.05 11.20 5.06
N GLU A 208 7.99 12.00 5.16
CA GLU A 208 8.07 13.46 5.03
C GLU A 208 9.05 14.03 6.07
N GLY A 209 9.82 15.04 5.68
CA GLY A 209 10.86 15.62 6.53
C GLY A 209 12.15 14.77 6.64
N PHE A 210 12.23 13.64 5.92
CA PHE A 210 13.47 12.90 5.83
C PHE A 210 14.56 13.74 5.18
N VAL A 211 15.62 14.02 5.92
CA VAL A 211 16.83 14.67 5.42
C VAL A 211 17.94 13.65 5.36
N ARG A 212 18.50 13.42 4.16
CA ARG A 212 19.67 12.59 3.98
C ARG A 212 20.91 13.31 4.51
N SER A 213 21.14 13.22 5.82
CA SER A 213 22.33 13.78 6.46
C SER A 213 23.07 12.67 7.21
N PRO A 214 24.39 12.54 7.02
CA PRO A 214 25.21 11.66 7.88
C PRO A 214 25.05 12.11 9.33
N GLY A 215 24.66 11.19 10.23
CA GLY A 215 24.47 11.49 11.65
C GLY A 215 23.11 12.06 12.03
N ALA A 216 22.08 11.92 11.15
CA ALA A 216 20.71 12.29 11.50
C ALA A 216 20.29 11.67 12.83
N ALA A 217 19.86 12.53 13.79
CA ALA A 217 19.45 12.10 15.12
C ALA A 217 18.14 11.28 15.09
N VAL A 218 17.30 11.47 14.07
CA VAL A 218 16.01 10.80 13.91
C VAL A 218 16.17 9.56 13.05
N ARG A 219 15.78 8.40 13.61
CA ARG A 219 15.69 7.13 12.87
C ARG A 219 14.23 6.74 12.70
N TYR A 220 13.90 6.18 11.55
CA TYR A 220 12.55 5.81 11.16
C TYR A 220 12.39 4.29 11.08
N PRO A 221 11.23 3.74 11.42
CA PRO A 221 10.90 2.35 11.12
C PRO A 221 11.05 2.05 9.62
N LEU A 222 11.28 0.78 9.32
CA LEU A 222 11.26 0.26 7.95
C LEU A 222 10.17 -0.80 7.82
N VAL A 223 9.24 -0.59 6.90
CA VAL A 223 8.26 -1.59 6.47
C VAL A 223 8.74 -2.19 5.14
N VAL A 224 9.07 -3.47 5.16
CA VAL A 224 9.40 -4.26 3.95
C VAL A 224 8.14 -4.99 3.52
N THR A 225 7.69 -4.74 2.28
CA THR A 225 6.44 -5.31 1.77
C THR A 225 6.70 -6.33 0.67
N LEU A 226 6.19 -7.55 0.86
CA LEU A 226 6.32 -8.65 -0.08
C LEU A 226 4.99 -8.87 -0.82
N HIS A 227 5.00 -8.63 -2.12
CA HIS A 227 3.82 -8.76 -2.97
C HIS A 227 3.42 -10.23 -3.20
N GLY A 228 2.21 -10.46 -3.72
CA GLY A 228 1.72 -11.78 -4.10
C GLY A 228 2.29 -12.27 -5.44
N GLY A 229 1.92 -13.48 -5.80
CA GLY A 229 2.40 -14.08 -7.06
C GLY A 229 1.87 -13.37 -8.31
N GLY A 230 0.76 -12.63 -8.23
CA GLY A 230 0.17 -11.87 -9.35
C GLY A 230 0.99 -10.66 -9.79
N GLU A 231 1.88 -10.16 -8.95
CA GLU A 231 2.62 -8.92 -9.14
C GLU A 231 4.07 -9.11 -9.63
N VAL A 232 4.46 -10.36 -9.90
CA VAL A 232 5.76 -10.68 -10.54
C VAL A 232 5.82 -10.04 -11.92
N ALA A 233 6.77 -9.14 -12.15
CA ALA A 233 6.92 -8.38 -13.40
C ALA A 233 8.27 -7.65 -13.44
N ASP A 234 8.60 -7.07 -14.62
CA ASP A 234 9.82 -6.26 -14.80
C ASP A 234 9.51 -4.75 -14.90
N ASN A 235 8.29 -4.33 -14.57
CA ASN A 235 7.85 -2.94 -14.72
C ASN A 235 8.12 -2.07 -13.50
N ASN A 236 8.52 -2.65 -12.38
CA ASN A 236 8.77 -1.99 -11.11
C ASN A 236 7.60 -1.07 -10.62
N VAL A 237 6.35 -1.47 -10.90
CA VAL A 237 5.17 -0.70 -10.48
C VAL A 237 4.00 -1.60 -10.03
N THR A 238 3.89 -2.82 -10.56
CA THR A 238 2.74 -3.70 -10.28
C THR A 238 2.64 -4.07 -8.80
N GLN A 239 3.77 -4.20 -8.08
CA GLN A 239 3.80 -4.41 -6.62
C GLN A 239 3.14 -3.27 -5.81
N LEU A 240 2.93 -2.10 -6.41
CA LEU A 240 2.23 -0.97 -5.80
C LEU A 240 0.77 -0.85 -6.26
N THR A 241 0.45 -1.29 -7.49
CA THR A 241 -0.83 -0.98 -8.14
C THR A 241 -1.81 -2.14 -8.17
N ALA A 242 -1.34 -3.38 -8.10
CA ALA A 242 -2.21 -4.55 -8.15
C ALA A 242 -2.80 -4.94 -6.78
N ASN A 243 -2.20 -4.48 -5.69
CA ASN A 243 -2.70 -4.66 -4.32
C ASN A 243 -2.31 -3.48 -3.43
N ARG A 244 -2.75 -3.49 -2.16
CA ARG A 244 -2.56 -2.38 -1.23
C ARG A 244 -1.43 -2.58 -0.23
N VAL A 245 -0.70 -3.68 -0.26
CA VAL A 245 0.26 -4.03 0.78
C VAL A 245 1.31 -2.94 1.03
N ALA A 246 1.82 -2.31 -0.03
CA ALA A 246 2.81 -1.24 0.10
C ALA A 246 2.17 0.14 0.28
N VAL A 247 1.23 0.51 -0.61
CA VAL A 247 0.64 1.85 -0.64
C VAL A 247 -0.15 2.19 0.63
N THR A 248 -0.62 1.18 1.37
CA THR A 248 -1.32 1.40 2.63
C THR A 248 -0.45 2.11 3.67
N PHE A 249 0.85 1.82 3.70
CA PHE A 249 1.78 2.42 4.65
C PHE A 249 2.28 3.81 4.22
N ALA A 250 2.11 4.16 2.94
CA ALA A 250 2.51 5.46 2.40
C ALA A 250 1.38 6.49 2.38
N LYS A 251 0.16 6.12 2.80
CA LYS A 251 -0.96 7.08 2.88
C LYS A 251 -0.64 8.24 3.82
N PRO A 252 -0.95 9.50 3.45
CA PRO A 252 -0.63 10.67 4.27
C PRO A 252 -1.11 10.58 5.72
N GLU A 253 -2.35 10.12 5.96
CA GLU A 253 -2.89 9.98 7.31
C GLU A 253 -2.14 8.94 8.16
N ARG A 254 -1.58 7.89 7.54
CA ARG A 254 -0.78 6.88 8.23
C ARG A 254 0.63 7.35 8.47
N GLN A 255 1.23 8.03 7.51
CA GLN A 255 2.56 8.62 7.65
C GLN A 255 2.58 9.73 8.72
N ARG A 256 1.51 10.52 8.88
CA ARG A 256 1.39 11.47 9.99
C ARG A 256 1.38 10.79 11.37
N ARG A 257 0.81 9.58 11.49
CA ARG A 257 0.78 8.81 12.75
C ARG A 257 2.05 7.98 12.95
N HIS A 258 2.55 7.40 11.90
CA HIS A 258 3.65 6.43 11.90
C HIS A 258 4.60 6.73 10.74
N PRO A 259 5.40 7.82 10.81
CA PRO A 259 6.36 8.11 9.76
C PRO A 259 7.38 6.97 9.64
N ALA A 260 7.46 6.38 8.45
CA ALA A 260 8.27 5.19 8.17
C ALA A 260 8.75 5.14 6.73
N PHE A 261 9.88 4.50 6.49
CA PHE A 261 10.24 4.03 5.15
C PHE A 261 9.36 2.87 4.75
N VAL A 262 8.96 2.81 3.46
CA VAL A 262 8.30 1.63 2.89
C VAL A 262 9.11 1.14 1.71
N LEU A 263 9.64 -0.07 1.82
CA LEU A 263 10.46 -0.73 0.80
C LEU A 263 9.64 -1.84 0.15
N ALA A 264 9.34 -1.69 -1.14
CA ALA A 264 8.53 -2.61 -1.93
C ALA A 264 9.35 -3.21 -3.08
N PRO A 265 10.13 -4.27 -2.86
CA PRO A 265 10.82 -4.97 -3.93
C PRO A 265 9.85 -5.71 -4.84
N GLN A 266 10.26 -5.96 -6.09
CA GLN A 266 9.51 -6.71 -7.08
C GLN A 266 10.32 -7.89 -7.59
N ILE A 267 9.71 -9.09 -7.57
CA ILE A 267 10.30 -10.28 -8.18
C ILE A 267 10.28 -10.12 -9.71
N PRO A 268 11.43 -10.27 -10.40
CA PRO A 268 11.49 -10.14 -11.86
C PRO A 268 10.90 -11.36 -12.60
N LEU A 269 10.64 -11.19 -13.89
CA LEU A 269 10.38 -12.28 -14.82
C LEU A 269 11.70 -13.02 -15.17
N PRO A 270 11.67 -14.28 -15.67
CA PRO A 270 10.50 -15.10 -15.95
C PRO A 270 9.89 -15.68 -14.68
N ARG A 271 8.60 -15.86 -14.73
CA ARG A 271 7.78 -16.44 -13.68
C ARG A 271 7.48 -17.91 -14.00
N PRO A 272 8.19 -18.89 -13.43
CA PRO A 272 7.66 -20.22 -13.32
C PRO A 272 6.73 -20.28 -12.10
N MET A 273 5.43 -20.06 -12.32
CA MET A 273 4.45 -20.05 -11.22
C MET A 273 3.99 -21.42 -10.75
N ASP A 274 4.38 -22.50 -11.41
CA ASP A 274 3.69 -23.77 -11.32
C ASP A 274 4.55 -24.90 -10.74
N GLY A 275 5.52 -24.60 -9.87
CA GLY A 275 6.34 -25.60 -9.21
C GLY A 275 6.62 -25.31 -7.74
N PRO A 276 6.99 -26.33 -6.95
CA PRO A 276 7.45 -26.17 -5.58
C PRO A 276 8.68 -25.24 -5.47
N ASP A 277 9.42 -25.10 -6.57
CA ASP A 277 10.66 -24.32 -6.71
C ASP A 277 10.49 -23.11 -7.66
N GLY A 278 9.26 -22.65 -7.88
CA GLY A 278 8.98 -21.47 -8.73
C GLY A 278 9.65 -20.20 -8.19
N THR A 279 9.89 -19.24 -9.10
CA THR A 279 10.47 -17.94 -8.74
C THR A 279 9.49 -17.17 -7.85
N ASP A 280 9.62 -17.31 -6.57
CA ASP A 280 8.91 -16.53 -5.56
C ASP A 280 9.88 -16.07 -4.46
N TRP A 281 9.35 -15.51 -3.38
CA TRP A 281 10.16 -15.05 -2.25
C TRP A 281 10.94 -16.16 -1.53
N THR A 282 10.70 -17.44 -1.84
CA THR A 282 11.44 -18.59 -1.30
C THR A 282 12.58 -19.05 -2.21
N ASP A 283 12.63 -18.57 -3.45
CA ASP A 283 13.76 -18.80 -4.36
C ASP A 283 15.05 -18.35 -3.69
N PRO A 284 16.11 -19.18 -3.67
CA PRO A 284 17.35 -18.85 -2.99
C PRO A 284 18.00 -17.55 -3.47
N LYS A 285 17.94 -17.23 -4.78
CA LYS A 285 18.53 -16.01 -5.35
C LYS A 285 17.72 -14.78 -4.96
N VAL A 286 16.39 -14.82 -5.15
CA VAL A 286 15.48 -13.72 -4.76
C VAL A 286 15.59 -13.44 -3.27
N ARG A 287 15.60 -14.49 -2.45
CA ARG A 287 15.72 -14.36 -1.00
C ARG A 287 17.09 -13.79 -0.59
N ALA A 288 18.18 -14.23 -1.21
CA ALA A 288 19.52 -13.70 -0.92
C ALA A 288 19.58 -12.21 -1.25
N ALA A 289 19.15 -11.82 -2.44
CA ALA A 289 19.08 -10.41 -2.84
C ALA A 289 18.18 -9.58 -1.93
N LEU A 290 17.01 -10.10 -1.51
CA LEU A 290 16.13 -9.44 -0.56
C LEU A 290 16.82 -9.19 0.79
N VAL A 291 17.54 -10.20 1.31
CA VAL A 291 18.29 -10.08 2.57
C VAL A 291 19.37 -9.01 2.46
N GLU A 292 20.21 -9.07 1.42
CA GLU A 292 21.25 -8.09 1.19
C GLU A 292 20.69 -6.67 0.98
N LEU A 293 19.56 -6.53 0.27
CA LEU A 293 18.87 -5.25 0.09
C LEU A 293 18.42 -4.66 1.44
N ILE A 294 17.80 -5.48 2.31
CA ILE A 294 17.35 -5.04 3.64
C ILE A 294 18.55 -4.60 4.49
N ASP A 295 19.60 -5.38 4.50
CA ASP A 295 20.85 -5.10 5.27
C ASP A 295 21.54 -3.82 4.75
N ALA A 296 21.67 -3.66 3.43
CA ALA A 296 22.21 -2.46 2.79
C ALA A 296 21.37 -1.22 3.12
N PHE A 297 20.04 -1.34 3.03
CA PHE A 297 19.14 -0.24 3.31
C PHE A 297 19.21 0.19 4.78
N THR A 298 19.21 -0.77 5.70
CA THR A 298 19.28 -0.53 7.15
C THR A 298 20.59 0.13 7.57
N THR A 299 21.69 -0.20 6.89
CA THR A 299 23.02 0.38 7.19
C THR A 299 23.26 1.74 6.55
N GLN A 300 22.69 1.98 5.36
CA GLN A 300 22.95 3.20 4.57
C GLN A 300 21.90 4.31 4.79
N ARG A 301 20.84 4.04 5.51
CA ARG A 301 19.74 4.98 5.80
C ARG A 301 19.52 5.09 7.31
N PRO A 302 18.92 6.18 7.80
CA PRO A 302 18.59 6.35 9.21
C PRO A 302 17.37 5.49 9.60
N VAL A 303 17.53 4.18 9.43
CA VAL A 303 16.52 3.18 9.83
C VAL A 303 16.72 2.86 11.30
N ASP A 304 15.62 2.77 12.02
CA ASP A 304 15.57 2.23 13.38
C ASP A 304 15.63 0.69 13.29
N ALA A 305 16.78 0.12 13.60
CA ALA A 305 17.02 -1.31 13.49
C ALA A 305 16.14 -2.15 14.43
N ASP A 306 15.58 -1.56 15.47
CA ASP A 306 14.67 -2.23 16.39
C ASP A 306 13.21 -2.20 15.93
N ARG A 307 12.91 -1.46 14.85
CA ARG A 307 11.57 -1.33 14.26
C ARG A 307 11.56 -1.65 12.77
N LEU A 308 12.00 -2.88 12.43
CA LEU A 308 11.88 -3.45 11.10
C LEU A 308 10.63 -4.34 11.05
N TYR A 309 9.75 -4.11 10.10
CA TYR A 309 8.51 -4.86 9.93
C TYR A 309 8.48 -5.57 8.58
N LEU A 310 8.00 -6.81 8.57
CA LEU A 310 7.86 -7.62 7.38
C LEU A 310 6.37 -7.88 7.10
N VAL A 311 5.88 -7.41 5.96
CA VAL A 311 4.46 -7.43 5.62
C VAL A 311 4.27 -8.08 4.26
N GLY A 312 3.27 -8.96 4.10
CA GLY A 312 3.06 -9.60 2.81
C GLY A 312 1.78 -10.40 2.71
N LEU A 313 1.38 -10.68 1.47
CA LEU A 313 0.16 -11.41 1.14
C LEU A 313 0.44 -12.55 0.18
N SER A 314 -0.33 -13.65 0.26
CA SER A 314 -0.23 -14.79 -0.64
C SER A 314 1.22 -15.31 -0.74
N SER A 315 1.84 -15.29 -1.91
CA SER A 315 3.26 -15.62 -2.10
C SER A 315 4.20 -14.78 -1.21
N GLY A 316 3.86 -13.50 -0.95
CA GLY A 316 4.60 -12.66 0.00
C GLY A 316 4.51 -13.17 1.44
N ALA A 317 3.34 -13.66 1.87
CA ALA A 317 3.20 -14.29 3.17
C ALA A 317 3.98 -15.61 3.27
N ARG A 318 4.06 -16.40 2.18
CA ARG A 318 4.98 -17.53 2.08
C ARG A 318 6.43 -17.08 2.28
N GLY A 319 6.80 -15.97 1.65
CA GLY A 319 8.12 -15.34 1.84
C GLY A 319 8.39 -14.99 3.30
N ILE A 320 7.40 -14.46 4.02
CA ILE A 320 7.50 -14.17 5.46
C ILE A 320 7.80 -15.43 6.25
N PHE A 321 6.98 -16.49 6.10
CA PHE A 321 7.17 -17.76 6.81
C PHE A 321 8.48 -18.46 6.44
N ASN A 322 9.08 -18.15 5.28
CA ASN A 322 10.40 -18.64 4.90
C ASN A 322 11.55 -17.80 5.44
N LEU A 323 11.39 -16.48 5.50
CA LEU A 323 12.46 -15.56 5.90
C LEU A 323 12.62 -15.43 7.41
N LEU A 324 11.51 -15.39 8.18
CA LEU A 324 11.55 -15.22 9.63
C LEU A 324 12.40 -16.27 10.34
N PRO A 325 12.28 -17.60 10.04
CA PRO A 325 13.12 -18.61 10.69
C PRO A 325 14.61 -18.49 10.38
N ARG A 326 14.96 -17.87 9.25
CA ARG A 326 16.35 -17.63 8.84
C ARG A 326 16.93 -16.35 9.41
N ARG A 327 16.07 -15.44 9.83
CA ARG A 327 16.42 -14.12 10.39
C ARG A 327 15.62 -13.84 11.67
N PRO A 328 15.66 -14.74 12.68
CA PRO A 328 14.74 -14.71 13.83
C PRO A 328 14.89 -13.47 14.73
N HIS A 329 16.00 -12.73 14.58
CA HIS A 329 16.30 -11.53 15.38
C HIS A 329 16.39 -10.26 14.53
N THR A 330 15.78 -10.24 13.34
CA THR A 330 15.84 -9.08 12.43
C THR A 330 14.58 -8.22 12.51
N PHE A 331 13.43 -8.84 12.55
CA PHE A 331 12.15 -8.13 12.46
C PHE A 331 11.48 -8.00 13.83
N ALA A 332 10.96 -6.81 14.11
CA ALA A 332 10.18 -6.53 15.32
C ALA A 332 8.80 -7.18 15.27
N ALA A 333 8.20 -7.26 14.09
CA ALA A 333 6.93 -7.93 13.89
C ALA A 333 6.70 -8.28 12.41
N ALA A 334 5.71 -9.15 12.17
CA ALA A 334 5.24 -9.49 10.83
C ALA A 334 3.72 -9.43 10.69
N LEU A 335 3.25 -9.08 9.48
CA LEU A 335 1.85 -9.15 9.07
C LEU A 335 1.75 -10.04 7.83
N ALA A 336 1.16 -11.24 7.97
CA ALA A 336 1.14 -12.25 6.92
C ALA A 336 -0.30 -12.65 6.58
N THR A 337 -0.75 -12.40 5.35
CA THR A 337 -2.13 -12.65 4.90
C THR A 337 -2.20 -13.76 3.87
N ALA A 338 -3.12 -14.71 4.03
CA ALA A 338 -3.41 -15.80 3.09
C ALA A 338 -2.16 -16.60 2.68
N GLY A 339 -1.34 -16.98 3.67
CA GLY A 339 -0.03 -17.60 3.46
C GLY A 339 -0.01 -19.12 3.64
N TRP A 340 1.14 -19.69 3.27
CA TRP A 340 1.50 -21.09 3.52
C TRP A 340 3.01 -21.20 3.76
N GLY A 341 3.47 -22.30 4.33
CA GLY A 341 4.89 -22.41 4.65
C GLY A 341 5.33 -23.78 5.16
N ASP A 342 6.58 -23.87 5.60
CA ASP A 342 7.16 -25.09 6.15
C ASP A 342 6.91 -25.20 7.66
N PRO A 343 6.10 -26.16 8.13
CA PRO A 343 5.81 -26.30 9.54
C PRO A 343 7.05 -26.67 10.38
N SER A 344 8.06 -27.30 9.77
CA SER A 344 9.28 -27.72 10.46
C SER A 344 10.19 -26.58 10.92
N THR A 345 9.86 -25.34 10.50
CA THR A 345 10.65 -24.15 10.86
C THR A 345 9.94 -23.23 11.85
N MET A 346 8.73 -23.60 12.28
CA MET A 346 7.89 -22.72 13.13
C MET A 346 8.43 -22.54 14.55
N ASP A 347 9.15 -23.51 15.09
CA ASP A 347 9.79 -23.43 16.40
C ASP A 347 10.77 -22.25 16.51
N GLY A 348 11.47 -21.94 15.43
CA GLY A 348 12.43 -20.82 15.38
C GLY A 348 11.80 -19.42 15.46
N ILE A 349 10.47 -19.28 15.35
CA ILE A 349 9.79 -17.99 15.31
C ILE A 349 8.73 -17.80 16.39
N THR A 350 8.69 -18.67 17.40
CA THR A 350 7.71 -18.63 18.49
C THR A 350 7.70 -17.33 19.28
N HIS A 351 8.80 -16.58 19.26
CA HIS A 351 9.00 -15.32 19.98
C HIS A 351 8.68 -14.06 19.16
N ILE A 352 8.44 -14.21 17.83
CA ILE A 352 8.26 -13.06 16.94
C ILE A 352 6.79 -12.59 16.99
N PRO A 353 6.51 -11.32 17.31
CA PRO A 353 5.17 -10.76 17.20
C PRO A 353 4.63 -10.90 15.78
N MET A 354 3.44 -11.50 15.64
CA MET A 354 2.84 -11.72 14.34
C MET A 354 1.33 -11.52 14.39
N TRP A 355 0.78 -10.83 13.38
CA TRP A 355 -0.63 -10.88 13.08
C TRP A 355 -0.80 -11.54 11.72
N THR A 356 -1.55 -12.62 11.68
CA THR A 356 -1.84 -13.32 10.42
C THR A 356 -3.34 -13.46 10.24
N ASP A 357 -3.79 -13.47 8.99
CA ASP A 357 -5.20 -13.63 8.66
C ASP A 357 -5.38 -14.48 7.40
N HIS A 358 -6.56 -15.13 7.29
CA HIS A 358 -6.87 -16.02 6.18
C HIS A 358 -8.38 -16.28 6.08
N SER A 359 -8.94 -16.33 4.87
CA SER A 359 -10.31 -16.79 4.66
C SER A 359 -10.39 -18.32 4.73
N ILE A 360 -11.39 -18.83 5.44
CA ILE A 360 -11.53 -20.28 5.67
C ILE A 360 -11.79 -21.03 4.34
N ASP A 361 -12.45 -20.39 3.40
CA ASP A 361 -12.85 -20.90 2.10
C ASP A 361 -11.93 -20.47 0.94
N ASP A 362 -10.68 -20.08 1.23
CA ASP A 362 -9.71 -19.70 0.20
C ASP A 362 -9.42 -20.87 -0.75
N PRO A 363 -9.74 -20.76 -2.06
CA PRO A 363 -9.52 -21.83 -3.02
C PRO A 363 -8.13 -21.80 -3.66
N VAL A 364 -7.39 -20.68 -3.53
CA VAL A 364 -6.07 -20.48 -4.14
C VAL A 364 -4.95 -20.97 -3.22
N VAL A 365 -5.07 -20.64 -1.95
CA VAL A 365 -4.22 -21.12 -0.86
C VAL A 365 -5.14 -21.72 0.20
N PRO A 366 -5.51 -22.99 0.09
CA PRO A 366 -6.40 -23.64 1.05
C PRO A 366 -5.94 -23.43 2.49
N TYR A 367 -6.87 -22.99 3.33
CA TYR A 367 -6.67 -22.51 4.70
C TYR A 367 -5.87 -23.48 5.60
N ARG A 368 -6.06 -24.81 5.42
CA ARG A 368 -5.39 -25.87 6.18
C ARG A 368 -4.28 -26.53 5.38
N GLU A 369 -4.59 -26.94 4.15
CA GLU A 369 -3.75 -27.74 3.27
C GLU A 369 -2.65 -26.89 2.62
N GLY A 370 -2.91 -25.61 2.41
CA GLY A 370 -1.97 -24.67 1.79
C GLY A 370 -1.73 -24.97 0.30
N ARG A 371 -0.48 -24.82 -0.14
CA ARG A 371 -0.12 -24.94 -1.55
C ARG A 371 1.25 -25.58 -1.73
N PHE A 372 1.45 -26.28 -2.86
CA PHE A 372 2.72 -26.95 -3.20
C PHE A 372 3.23 -27.89 -2.11
N GLY A 373 2.34 -28.66 -1.50
CA GLY A 373 2.70 -29.62 -0.44
C GLY A 373 3.14 -29.00 0.88
N LYS A 374 2.96 -27.67 1.05
CA LYS A 374 3.21 -26.97 2.31
C LYS A 374 1.88 -26.46 2.88
N PRO A 375 1.61 -26.67 4.19
CA PRO A 375 0.34 -26.35 4.82
C PRO A 375 0.04 -24.85 4.86
N GLY A 376 -1.26 -24.53 4.89
CA GLY A 376 -1.80 -23.18 5.02
C GLY A 376 -1.68 -22.60 6.42
N THR A 377 -2.08 -21.33 6.55
CA THR A 377 -1.90 -20.54 7.78
C THR A 377 -2.50 -21.22 9.02
N TRP A 378 -3.67 -21.86 8.91
CA TRP A 378 -4.28 -22.54 10.07
C TRP A 378 -3.38 -23.62 10.66
N THR A 379 -2.81 -24.47 9.79
CA THR A 379 -1.91 -25.55 10.21
C THR A 379 -0.60 -24.97 10.75
N LEU A 380 -0.06 -23.93 10.13
CA LEU A 380 1.14 -23.25 10.63
C LEU A 380 0.93 -22.65 12.02
N MET A 381 -0.23 -22.04 12.27
CA MET A 381 -0.52 -21.47 13.60
C MET A 381 -0.72 -22.54 14.66
N ASN A 382 -1.25 -23.72 14.32
CA ASN A 382 -1.31 -24.85 15.26
C ASN A 382 0.08 -25.42 15.54
N THR A 383 0.95 -25.49 14.53
CA THR A 383 2.34 -25.94 14.71
C THR A 383 3.10 -24.97 15.61
N LEU A 384 2.94 -23.66 15.39
CA LEU A 384 3.56 -22.61 16.17
C LEU A 384 3.09 -22.68 17.66
N GLU A 385 1.80 -22.93 17.88
CA GLU A 385 1.25 -23.11 19.23
C GLU A 385 1.78 -24.38 19.90
N SER A 386 1.88 -25.49 19.15
CA SER A 386 2.50 -26.73 19.63
C SER A 386 3.98 -26.57 19.96
N ALA A 387 4.68 -25.65 19.29
CA ALA A 387 6.07 -25.28 19.58
C ALA A 387 6.20 -24.31 20.78
N GLY A 388 5.09 -23.95 21.43
CA GLY A 388 5.08 -23.14 22.66
C GLY A 388 4.70 -21.68 22.50
N ALA A 389 4.38 -21.20 21.30
CA ALA A 389 3.86 -19.85 21.14
C ALA A 389 2.43 -19.75 21.70
N ARG A 390 2.07 -18.58 22.25
CA ARG A 390 0.69 -18.27 22.62
C ARG A 390 -0.01 -17.61 21.43
N VAL A 391 -0.99 -18.32 20.83
CA VAL A 391 -1.75 -17.83 19.69
C VAL A 391 -3.15 -17.42 20.14
N THR A 392 -3.53 -16.16 19.94
CA THR A 392 -4.89 -15.68 20.20
C THR A 392 -5.65 -15.62 18.89
N ARG A 393 -6.78 -16.33 18.82
CA ARG A 393 -7.57 -16.51 17.60
C ARG A 393 -8.85 -15.67 17.63
N GLY A 394 -9.26 -15.18 16.45
CA GLY A 394 -10.55 -14.53 16.22
C GLY A 394 -11.16 -14.98 14.92
N GLU A 395 -12.47 -14.99 14.83
CA GLU A 395 -13.21 -15.31 13.61
C GLU A 395 -14.37 -14.33 13.43
N TRP A 396 -14.49 -13.76 12.21
CA TRP A 396 -15.57 -12.87 11.83
C TRP A 396 -15.67 -12.72 10.30
N ALA A 397 -16.75 -12.10 9.85
CA ALA A 397 -16.98 -11.82 8.43
C ALA A 397 -16.03 -10.74 7.90
N ASN A 398 -15.49 -10.94 6.68
CA ASN A 398 -14.54 -10.00 6.07
C ASN A 398 -15.21 -8.83 5.32
N ASP A 399 -16.53 -8.80 5.25
CA ASP A 399 -17.33 -7.73 4.64
C ASP A 399 -17.99 -6.78 5.66
N LEU A 400 -17.62 -6.90 6.93
CA LEU A 400 -18.11 -6.01 7.97
C LEU A 400 -17.80 -4.54 7.65
N PRO A 401 -18.67 -3.60 8.03
CA PRO A 401 -18.34 -2.19 8.01
C PRO A 401 -17.03 -1.90 8.78
N LYS A 402 -16.23 -0.95 8.29
CA LYS A 402 -14.89 -0.64 8.86
C LYS A 402 -14.91 -0.51 10.39
N ALA A 403 -15.86 0.23 10.94
CA ALA A 403 -15.95 0.45 12.39
C ALA A 403 -16.17 -0.85 13.18
N GLU A 404 -17.01 -1.76 12.67
CA GLU A 404 -17.26 -3.06 13.31
C GLU A 404 -16.06 -3.99 13.14
N PHE A 405 -15.46 -4.02 11.96
CA PHE A 405 -14.24 -4.79 11.68
C PHE A 405 -13.10 -4.40 12.62
N GLU A 406 -12.89 -3.10 12.82
CA GLU A 406 -11.90 -2.59 13.77
C GLU A 406 -12.27 -2.90 15.24
N ALA A 407 -13.55 -2.87 15.59
CA ALA A 407 -14.00 -3.25 16.94
C ALA A 407 -13.68 -4.72 17.24
N ARG A 408 -13.90 -5.65 16.28
CA ARG A 408 -13.52 -7.06 16.39
C ARG A 408 -12.01 -7.23 16.55
N SER A 409 -11.23 -6.52 15.74
CA SER A 409 -9.76 -6.53 15.80
C SER A 409 -9.24 -6.00 17.14
N ARG A 410 -9.83 -4.93 17.66
CA ARG A 410 -9.51 -4.36 18.98
C ARG A 410 -9.85 -5.33 20.11
N ALA A 411 -10.98 -6.03 20.01
CA ALA A 411 -11.35 -7.06 20.98
C ALA A 411 -10.38 -8.24 20.97
N LEU A 412 -9.92 -8.67 19.78
CA LEU A 412 -8.89 -9.70 19.63
C LEU A 412 -7.57 -9.26 20.27
N LEU A 413 -7.10 -8.06 19.95
CA LEU A 413 -5.87 -7.49 20.49
C LEU A 413 -5.92 -7.38 22.03
N ASN A 414 -7.04 -6.95 22.59
CA ASN A 414 -7.21 -6.86 24.03
C ASN A 414 -7.19 -8.25 24.71
N ARG A 415 -7.75 -9.29 24.06
CA ARG A 415 -7.62 -10.67 24.56
C ARG A 415 -6.17 -11.15 24.51
N ALA A 416 -5.47 -10.88 23.40
CA ALA A 416 -4.07 -11.24 23.24
C ALA A 416 -3.19 -10.61 24.34
N ARG A 417 -3.37 -9.32 24.62
CA ARG A 417 -2.66 -8.60 25.69
C ARG A 417 -2.91 -9.23 27.07
N ARG A 418 -4.16 -9.56 27.40
CA ARG A 418 -4.49 -10.23 28.68
C ARG A 418 -3.91 -11.63 28.79
N ALA A 419 -3.80 -12.34 27.66
CA ALA A 419 -3.22 -13.68 27.59
C ALA A 419 -1.69 -13.69 27.52
N GLY A 420 -1.04 -12.51 27.40
CA GLY A 420 0.39 -12.40 27.12
C GLY A 420 0.77 -13.05 25.78
N SER A 421 -0.14 -13.01 24.81
CA SER A 421 0.06 -13.53 23.46
C SER A 421 0.57 -12.42 22.54
N HIS A 422 1.59 -12.71 21.76
CA HIS A 422 2.13 -11.83 20.74
C HIS A 422 1.83 -12.32 19.31
N VAL A 423 1.19 -13.51 19.19
CA VAL A 423 0.71 -14.03 17.91
C VAL A 423 -0.81 -13.95 17.87
N LEU A 424 -1.32 -13.20 16.86
CA LEU A 424 -2.76 -13.02 16.63
C LEU A 424 -3.11 -13.69 15.30
N PHE A 425 -4.19 -14.46 15.30
CA PHE A 425 -4.69 -15.13 14.10
C PHE A 425 -6.16 -14.81 13.87
N THR A 426 -6.47 -14.19 12.74
CA THR A 426 -7.84 -13.89 12.31
C THR A 426 -8.26 -14.84 11.20
N SER A 427 -9.38 -15.53 11.39
CA SER A 427 -10.03 -16.31 10.34
C SER A 427 -11.24 -15.56 9.82
N TYR A 428 -11.41 -15.51 8.50
CA TYR A 428 -12.61 -14.90 7.92
C TYR A 428 -13.61 -15.98 7.53
N THR A 429 -14.88 -15.77 7.92
CA THR A 429 -15.96 -16.74 7.68
C THR A 429 -16.22 -16.95 6.20
N PRO A 430 -16.56 -18.18 5.77
CA PRO A 430 -16.81 -18.50 4.38
C PRO A 430 -17.86 -17.60 3.73
N GLY A 431 -17.65 -17.24 2.47
CA GLY A 431 -18.57 -16.44 1.66
C GLY A 431 -18.60 -14.95 1.98
N THR A 432 -17.76 -14.45 2.90
CA THR A 432 -17.78 -13.04 3.32
C THR A 432 -16.61 -12.20 2.79
N THR A 433 -15.58 -12.84 2.23
CA THR A 433 -14.47 -12.06 1.65
C THR A 433 -14.86 -11.51 0.29
N PRO A 434 -14.88 -10.17 0.12
CA PRO A 434 -15.30 -9.54 -1.12
C PRO A 434 -14.42 -9.95 -2.31
N VAL A 435 -15.02 -10.06 -3.50
CA VAL A 435 -14.39 -10.37 -4.80
C VAL A 435 -13.92 -11.83 -4.91
N SER A 436 -13.12 -12.31 -3.99
CA SER A 436 -12.59 -13.68 -3.93
C SER A 436 -12.16 -14.00 -2.51
N PRO A 437 -12.43 -15.20 -1.99
CA PRO A 437 -11.96 -15.63 -0.67
C PRO A 437 -10.45 -15.49 -0.50
N HIS A 438 -9.68 -15.62 -1.58
CA HIS A 438 -8.22 -15.41 -1.54
C HIS A 438 -7.82 -13.97 -1.19
N PHE A 439 -8.67 -12.97 -1.44
CA PHE A 439 -8.36 -11.55 -1.21
C PHE A 439 -8.61 -11.10 0.24
N ALA A 440 -8.28 -11.95 1.20
CA ALA A 440 -8.43 -11.72 2.63
C ALA A 440 -7.81 -10.38 3.10
N TRP A 441 -6.74 -9.94 2.45
CA TRP A 441 -5.98 -8.73 2.79
C TRP A 441 -6.70 -7.40 2.54
N ALA A 442 -7.81 -7.38 1.78
CA ALA A 442 -8.49 -6.14 1.40
C ALA A 442 -8.87 -5.29 2.62
N GLN A 443 -9.48 -5.91 3.65
CA GLN A 443 -9.86 -5.24 4.88
C GLN A 443 -8.70 -5.12 5.88
N THR A 444 -7.79 -6.10 5.91
CA THR A 444 -6.66 -6.11 6.83
C THR A 444 -5.79 -4.88 6.66
N TYR A 445 -5.48 -4.50 5.42
CA TYR A 445 -4.66 -3.30 5.13
C TYR A 445 -5.43 -1.98 5.27
N GLU A 446 -6.77 -1.99 5.42
CA GLU A 446 -7.57 -0.83 5.80
C GLU A 446 -7.77 -0.69 7.31
N ASN A 447 -7.42 -1.70 8.07
CA ASN A 447 -7.65 -1.80 9.49
C ASN A 447 -6.58 -1.04 10.30
N ASP A 448 -6.95 0.13 10.81
CA ASP A 448 -6.04 0.95 11.59
C ASP A 448 -5.56 0.26 12.88
N VAL A 449 -6.38 -0.63 13.46
CA VAL A 449 -5.98 -1.37 14.67
C VAL A 449 -4.81 -2.32 14.42
N VAL A 450 -4.81 -2.99 13.26
CA VAL A 450 -3.72 -3.90 12.85
C VAL A 450 -2.46 -3.10 12.52
N ILE A 451 -2.61 -1.99 11.81
CA ILE A 451 -1.48 -1.13 11.45
C ILE A 451 -0.86 -0.49 12.70
N ASP A 452 -1.68 0.08 13.58
CA ASP A 452 -1.20 0.68 14.84
C ASP A 452 -0.53 -0.37 15.74
N TRP A 453 -1.07 -1.60 15.79
CA TRP A 453 -0.43 -2.71 16.50
C TRP A 453 0.95 -3.04 15.95
N LEU A 454 1.12 -3.09 14.61
CA LEU A 454 2.41 -3.37 13.98
C LEU A 454 3.47 -2.35 14.42
N PHE A 455 3.15 -1.06 14.38
CA PHE A 455 4.07 0.02 14.75
C PHE A 455 4.35 0.13 16.25
N GLN A 456 3.57 -0.55 17.10
CA GLN A 456 3.83 -0.65 18.54
C GLN A 456 4.89 -1.71 18.89
N GLN A 457 5.29 -2.55 17.94
CA GLN A 457 6.27 -3.60 18.19
C GLN A 457 7.70 -3.05 18.03
N SER A 458 8.59 -3.50 18.90
CA SER A 458 10.03 -3.21 18.87
C SER A 458 10.78 -4.43 19.38
N ARG A 459 11.99 -4.65 18.92
CA ARG A 459 12.88 -5.72 19.42
C ARG A 459 13.49 -5.33 20.74
#